data_84706a802205e051f8f22a20da749692
#
_entry.id   84706a802205e051f8f22a20da749692
#
_cell.length_a   1.000
_cell.length_b   1.000
_cell.length_c   1.000
_cell.angle_alpha   90.00
_cell.angle_beta   90.00
_cell.angle_gamma   90.00
#
_symmetry.space_group_name_H-M   'P 1'
#
loop_
_entity.id
_entity.type
_entity.pdbx_description
1 polymer ?
#
loop_
_entity_poly.entity_id
_entity_poly.type
_entity_poly.pdbx_seq_one_letter_code
_entity_poly.pdbx_strand_id
1 'polypeptide(L)'
;MKLTRTTRWVAAGTALGLFAALSAGVAFAATSSRPDPAPQQVPSATATPGGLGGTGLMGGFTMGDSGAMMGSTSMGGASGGQGTLTQPSLAALVSRGEQGASIDKKTNTVTYRAHTVTLVALASPHGQPNMTWEIDGLVNPTVVVQPGAHVNVVLANTDWGYMHGFELTSTPPPYPYMAMAGTTDNFFLMPLPPRTAKDTATASYYTRSASFTTTSGTYHYFCPVPGHAAAGMFGTLLVR
;
A
#
# COMPACT_ATOMS: atom_id res chain seq x y z
N MET A 1 -34.73 -63.09 -32.59
CA MET A 1 -33.84 -62.49 -33.60
C MET A 1 -32.60 -61.99 -32.86
N LYS A 2 -31.49 -62.72 -32.96
CA LYS A 2 -30.23 -62.45 -32.26
C LYS A 2 -29.33 -61.68 -33.23
N LEU A 3 -28.79 -60.52 -32.80
CA LEU A 3 -27.71 -59.83 -33.48
C LEU A 3 -26.49 -59.77 -32.54
N THR A 4 -25.48 -60.49 -32.94
CA THR A 4 -24.15 -60.49 -32.38
C THR A 4 -23.38 -59.25 -32.81
N ARG A 5 -22.76 -58.52 -31.86
CA ARG A 5 -21.80 -57.44 -32.13
C ARG A 5 -20.39 -57.93 -31.89
N THR A 6 -19.62 -57.89 -32.92
CA THR A 6 -18.20 -58.17 -32.96
C THR A 6 -17.38 -57.02 -32.42
N THR A 7 -16.55 -57.32 -31.44
CA THR A 7 -15.59 -56.38 -30.88
C THR A 7 -14.30 -56.39 -31.71
N ARG A 8 -13.89 -55.25 -32.24
CA ARG A 8 -12.60 -55.07 -32.88
C ARG A 8 -11.62 -54.42 -31.90
N TRP A 9 -10.57 -55.13 -31.58
CA TRP A 9 -9.41 -54.59 -30.87
C TRP A 9 -8.46 -53.95 -31.90
N VAL A 10 -8.09 -52.66 -31.65
CA VAL A 10 -7.01 -52.00 -32.39
C VAL A 10 -5.83 -51.91 -31.45
N ALA A 11 -4.74 -52.53 -31.82
CA ALA A 11 -3.47 -52.46 -31.12
C ALA A 11 -2.83 -51.08 -31.39
N ALA A 12 -2.51 -50.36 -30.32
CA ALA A 12 -1.73 -49.13 -30.39
C ALA A 12 -0.24 -49.44 -30.21
N GLY A 13 0.53 -49.10 -31.21
CA GLY A 13 1.98 -49.23 -31.20
C GLY A 13 2.65 -48.21 -30.27
N THR A 14 3.59 -48.72 -29.49
CA THR A 14 4.52 -47.94 -28.65
C THR A 14 5.60 -47.31 -29.53
N ALA A 15 5.63 -45.98 -29.62
CA ALA A 15 6.79 -45.24 -30.14
C ALA A 15 7.57 -44.70 -28.93
N LEU A 16 8.74 -45.31 -28.66
CA LEU A 16 9.75 -44.75 -27.75
C LEU A 16 10.41 -43.55 -28.43
N GLY A 17 10.08 -42.36 -28.02
CA GLY A 17 10.81 -41.14 -28.36
C GLY A 17 11.82 -40.82 -27.25
N LEU A 18 13.11 -41.02 -27.54
CA LEU A 18 14.21 -40.52 -26.70
C LEU A 18 14.23 -38.97 -26.82
N PHE A 19 13.81 -38.27 -25.77
CA PHE A 19 14.11 -36.86 -25.64
C PHE A 19 15.35 -36.67 -24.77
N ALA A 20 16.45 -36.28 -25.45
CA ALA A 20 17.62 -35.80 -24.76
C ALA A 20 17.30 -34.44 -24.13
N ALA A 21 17.24 -34.38 -22.81
CA ALA A 21 17.11 -33.14 -22.05
C ALA A 21 18.45 -32.40 -22.06
N LEU A 22 18.56 -31.37 -22.89
CA LEU A 22 19.58 -30.34 -22.66
C LEU A 22 19.17 -29.52 -21.45
N SER A 23 19.77 -29.78 -20.32
CA SER A 23 19.71 -28.92 -19.13
C SER A 23 20.58 -27.68 -19.38
N ALA A 24 19.97 -26.62 -19.91
CA ALA A 24 20.56 -25.28 -19.82
C ALA A 24 20.47 -24.84 -18.37
N GLY A 25 21.59 -24.93 -17.65
CA GLY A 25 21.74 -24.38 -16.31
C GLY A 25 21.60 -22.87 -16.36
N VAL A 26 20.45 -22.34 -15.98
CA VAL A 26 20.29 -20.93 -15.68
C VAL A 26 20.98 -20.71 -14.33
N ALA A 27 22.20 -20.18 -14.36
CA ALA A 27 22.86 -19.68 -13.17
C ALA A 27 22.03 -18.48 -12.64
N PHE A 28 21.24 -18.72 -11.59
CA PHE A 28 20.69 -17.62 -10.80
C PHE A 28 21.87 -16.90 -10.16
N ALA A 29 22.15 -15.69 -10.66
CA ALA A 29 23.02 -14.78 -9.97
C ALA A 29 22.42 -14.53 -8.57
N ALA A 30 23.19 -14.91 -7.55
CA ALA A 30 22.86 -14.58 -6.17
C ALA A 30 22.69 -13.06 -6.08
N THR A 31 21.44 -12.61 -5.90
CA THR A 31 21.16 -11.22 -5.57
C THR A 31 21.83 -10.97 -4.24
N SER A 32 22.88 -10.15 -4.26
CA SER A 32 23.52 -9.65 -3.07
C SER A 32 22.45 -9.00 -2.21
N SER A 33 22.16 -9.60 -1.07
CA SER A 33 21.32 -8.98 -0.04
C SER A 33 21.99 -7.67 0.35
N ARG A 34 21.38 -6.56 -0.05
CA ARG A 34 21.80 -5.23 0.37
C ARG A 34 21.68 -5.21 1.89
N PRO A 35 22.72 -4.79 2.63
CA PRO A 35 22.63 -4.71 4.07
C PRO A 35 21.47 -3.78 4.44
N ASP A 36 20.67 -4.18 5.43
CA ASP A 36 19.60 -3.36 5.98
C ASP A 36 20.16 -1.98 6.34
N PRO A 37 19.53 -0.88 5.95
CA PRO A 37 19.97 0.45 6.37
C PRO A 37 19.92 0.51 7.90
N ALA A 38 20.95 1.07 8.49
CA ALA A 38 20.99 1.31 9.93
C ALA A 38 19.81 2.18 10.32
N PRO A 39 19.15 1.93 11.47
CA PRO A 39 18.05 2.75 11.95
C PRO A 39 18.50 4.21 12.01
N GLN A 40 17.76 5.09 11.37
CA GLN A 40 18.00 6.53 11.48
C GLN A 40 17.70 6.94 12.93
N GLN A 41 18.74 7.23 13.69
CA GLN A 41 18.60 7.83 15.01
C GLN A 41 18.01 9.23 14.84
N VAL A 42 16.79 9.41 15.30
CA VAL A 42 16.20 10.74 15.49
C VAL A 42 17.09 11.45 16.53
N PRO A 43 17.66 12.63 16.25
CA PRO A 43 18.43 13.36 17.25
C PRO A 43 17.54 13.64 18.46
N SER A 44 17.91 13.10 19.62
CA SER A 44 17.30 13.46 20.89
C SER A 44 17.54 14.94 21.13
N ALA A 45 16.49 15.75 21.02
CA ALA A 45 16.57 17.15 21.45
C ALA A 45 16.75 17.15 22.97
N THR A 46 17.98 17.40 23.41
CA THR A 46 18.31 17.66 24.80
C THR A 46 17.70 19.02 25.15
N ALA A 47 16.57 19.00 25.84
CA ALA A 47 16.01 20.21 26.40
C ALA A 47 16.91 20.71 27.52
N THR A 48 17.58 21.83 27.29
CA THR A 48 18.28 22.60 28.33
C THR A 48 17.23 23.33 29.18
N PRO A 49 17.21 23.18 30.49
CA PRO A 49 16.31 23.97 31.34
C PRO A 49 16.95 25.34 31.58
N GLY A 50 16.56 26.29 30.76
CA GLY A 50 16.85 27.72 30.95
C GLY A 50 15.57 28.43 31.43
N GLY A 51 15.44 28.67 32.72
CA GLY A 51 14.38 29.48 33.25
C GLY A 51 14.56 30.94 32.92
N LEU A 52 13.48 31.64 32.59
CA LEU A 52 13.23 33.04 32.88
C LEU A 52 11.71 33.27 32.84
N GLY A 53 11.19 33.78 33.95
CA GLY A 53 9.79 34.14 34.11
C GLY A 53 9.40 35.31 33.20
N GLY A 54 8.19 35.24 32.69
CA GLY A 54 7.51 36.31 31.95
C GLY A 54 6.02 36.04 31.99
N THR A 55 5.33 36.73 32.89
CA THR A 55 3.86 36.82 32.90
C THR A 55 3.39 37.52 31.63
N GLY A 56 2.73 36.78 30.75
CA GLY A 56 2.11 37.32 29.54
C GLY A 56 0.85 36.52 29.24
N LEU A 57 -0.31 37.15 29.40
CA LEU A 57 -1.61 36.68 28.91
C LEU A 57 -1.53 36.28 27.44
N MET A 58 -1.64 35.01 27.16
CA MET A 58 -2.00 34.51 25.82
C MET A 58 -3.02 33.42 25.95
N GLY A 59 -4.17 33.70 25.37
CA GLY A 59 -5.31 32.80 25.33
C GLY A 59 -4.94 31.42 24.79
N GLY A 60 -5.61 30.41 25.34
CA GLY A 60 -5.45 29.00 24.95
C GLY A 60 -5.74 28.80 23.47
N PHE A 61 -4.68 28.60 22.70
CA PHE A 61 -4.82 27.94 21.41
C PHE A 61 -4.87 26.44 21.65
N THR A 62 -6.07 25.91 21.73
CA THR A 62 -6.29 24.49 21.50
C THR A 62 -5.81 24.23 20.07
N MET A 63 -4.78 23.39 19.90
CA MET A 63 -4.43 22.85 18.60
C MET A 63 -5.54 21.87 18.17
N GLY A 64 -6.66 22.46 17.78
CA GLY A 64 -7.72 21.84 17.05
C GLY A 64 -7.51 22.14 15.58
N ASP A 65 -7.43 21.08 14.81
CA ASP A 65 -7.80 21.10 13.40
C ASP A 65 -7.00 22.02 12.46
N SER A 66 -5.74 21.65 12.18
CA SER A 66 -4.96 22.22 11.06
C SER A 66 -5.25 21.49 9.76
N GLY A 67 -6.53 21.40 9.36
CA GLY A 67 -6.98 20.77 8.13
C GLY A 67 -7.58 21.71 7.09
N ALA A 68 -7.37 23.00 7.19
CA ALA A 68 -8.01 23.95 6.28
C ALA A 68 -7.07 25.09 5.89
N MET A 69 -6.05 24.81 5.10
CA MET A 69 -5.34 25.81 4.32
C MET A 69 -4.83 25.18 3.03
N MET A 70 -5.67 25.15 2.02
CA MET A 70 -5.38 25.37 0.60
C MET A 70 -6.66 25.07 -0.18
N GLY A 71 -7.24 26.13 -0.76
CA GLY A 71 -8.43 26.03 -1.58
C GLY A 71 -8.15 25.20 -2.83
N SER A 72 -8.71 24.06 -2.85
CA SER A 72 -8.87 23.19 -4.02
C SER A 72 -10.22 22.53 -3.83
N THR A 73 -10.98 22.34 -4.89
CA THR A 73 -12.20 21.55 -4.92
C THR A 73 -11.89 20.12 -4.48
N SER A 74 -11.62 19.98 -3.19
CA SER A 74 -11.14 18.77 -2.56
C SER A 74 -12.30 17.79 -2.41
N MET A 75 -12.06 16.53 -2.74
CA MET A 75 -12.79 15.42 -2.16
C MET A 75 -12.61 15.54 -0.63
N GLY A 76 -13.57 16.14 0.08
CA GLY A 76 -13.46 16.47 1.49
C GLY A 76 -13.08 15.25 2.32
N GLY A 77 -11.85 15.22 2.83
CA GLY A 77 -11.37 14.16 3.71
C GLY A 77 -11.77 14.45 5.15
N ALA A 78 -12.49 13.54 5.77
CA ALA A 78 -12.68 13.56 7.22
C ALA A 78 -11.42 12.99 7.88
N SER A 79 -10.82 13.73 8.82
CA SER A 79 -9.65 13.29 9.59
C SER A 79 -9.96 12.02 10.38
N GLY A 80 -9.37 10.92 9.97
CA GLY A 80 -9.44 9.65 10.70
C GLY A 80 -8.38 9.57 11.80
N GLY A 81 -8.61 8.70 12.78
CA GLY A 81 -7.72 8.52 13.93
C GLY A 81 -6.36 7.94 13.57
N GLN A 82 -5.34 8.34 14.32
CA GLN A 82 -4.06 7.66 14.38
C GLN A 82 -4.10 6.61 15.49
N GLY A 83 -3.54 5.43 15.23
CA GLY A 83 -3.49 4.34 16.20
C GLY A 83 -2.30 3.41 15.99
N THR A 84 -2.23 2.40 16.81
CA THR A 84 -1.29 1.28 16.67
C THR A 84 -2.04 -0.04 16.69
N LEU A 85 -1.58 -1.00 15.90
CA LEU A 85 -2.14 -2.35 15.81
C LEU A 85 -1.07 -3.38 16.15
N THR A 86 -1.46 -4.47 16.80
CA THR A 86 -0.66 -5.69 16.89
C THR A 86 -0.77 -6.49 15.59
N GLN A 87 0.09 -7.50 15.41
CA GLN A 87 0.04 -8.37 14.22
C GLN A 87 -1.34 -9.03 14.01
N PRO A 88 -2.00 -9.62 15.02
CA PRO A 88 -3.34 -10.19 14.84
C PRO A 88 -4.39 -9.14 14.44
N SER A 89 -4.31 -7.94 15.02
CA SER A 89 -5.23 -6.85 14.69
C SER A 89 -5.01 -6.31 13.29
N LEU A 90 -3.75 -6.25 12.81
CA LEU A 90 -3.42 -5.89 11.45
C LEU A 90 -3.97 -6.93 10.46
N ALA A 91 -3.78 -8.22 10.73
CA ALA A 91 -4.32 -9.29 9.90
C ALA A 91 -5.86 -9.23 9.81
N ALA A 92 -6.54 -8.98 10.92
CA ALA A 92 -7.99 -8.80 10.95
C ALA A 92 -8.45 -7.55 10.16
N LEU A 93 -7.65 -6.47 10.15
CA LEU A 93 -7.91 -5.28 9.36
C LEU A 93 -7.78 -5.58 7.86
N VAL A 94 -6.71 -6.27 7.45
CA VAL A 94 -6.50 -6.70 6.04
C VAL A 94 -7.67 -7.55 5.56
N SER A 95 -8.04 -8.59 6.33
CA SER A 95 -9.18 -9.45 5.98
C SER A 95 -10.52 -8.69 5.84
N ARG A 96 -10.69 -7.59 6.58
CA ARG A 96 -11.86 -6.71 6.41
C ARG A 96 -11.78 -5.87 5.15
N GLY A 97 -10.58 -5.40 4.77
CA GLY A 97 -10.35 -4.67 3.52
C GLY A 97 -10.69 -5.52 2.30
N GLU A 98 -10.33 -6.80 2.33
CA GLU A 98 -10.59 -7.76 1.24
C GLU A 98 -12.09 -8.08 1.06
N GLN A 99 -12.96 -7.76 2.05
CA GLN A 99 -14.38 -8.05 1.94
C GLN A 99 -15.03 -7.23 0.84
N GLY A 100 -15.61 -7.93 -0.14
CA GLY A 100 -16.25 -7.31 -1.30
C GLY A 100 -15.29 -6.88 -2.42
N ALA A 101 -13.98 -7.14 -2.26
CA ALA A 101 -12.99 -6.97 -3.31
C ALA A 101 -13.03 -8.16 -4.30
N SER A 102 -12.87 -7.86 -5.57
CA SER A 102 -12.57 -8.84 -6.63
C SER A 102 -11.11 -8.66 -7.04
N ILE A 103 -10.29 -9.68 -6.79
CA ILE A 103 -8.84 -9.62 -6.98
C ILE A 103 -8.47 -10.39 -8.24
N ASP A 104 -7.90 -9.70 -9.22
CA ASP A 104 -7.34 -10.29 -10.44
C ASP A 104 -5.80 -10.20 -10.43
N LYS A 105 -5.16 -11.30 -10.07
CA LYS A 105 -3.68 -11.39 -10.01
C LYS A 105 -3.03 -11.28 -11.39
N LYS A 106 -3.75 -11.65 -12.47
CA LYS A 106 -3.20 -11.63 -13.82
C LYS A 106 -3.04 -10.20 -14.34
N THR A 107 -3.99 -9.33 -14.01
CA THR A 107 -3.97 -7.91 -14.41
C THR A 107 -3.49 -6.99 -13.30
N ASN A 108 -3.09 -7.54 -12.15
CA ASN A 108 -2.72 -6.80 -10.95
C ASN A 108 -3.78 -5.76 -10.55
N THR A 109 -5.05 -6.19 -10.48
CA THR A 109 -6.18 -5.30 -10.28
C THR A 109 -7.06 -5.75 -9.12
N VAL A 110 -7.44 -4.82 -8.27
CA VAL A 110 -8.45 -4.96 -7.22
C VAL A 110 -9.68 -4.14 -7.61
N THR A 111 -10.86 -4.75 -7.61
CA THR A 111 -12.11 -4.06 -7.97
C THR A 111 -13.11 -4.13 -6.82
N TYR A 112 -13.57 -2.98 -6.36
CA TYR A 112 -14.66 -2.84 -5.40
C TYR A 112 -15.94 -2.36 -6.10
N ARG A 113 -17.04 -3.07 -5.86
CA ARG A 113 -18.36 -2.73 -6.42
C ARG A 113 -19.29 -2.06 -5.39
N ALA A 114 -18.90 -2.02 -4.14
CA ALA A 114 -19.67 -1.39 -3.08
C ALA A 114 -19.51 0.13 -3.10
N HIS A 115 -20.54 0.85 -2.63
CA HIS A 115 -20.47 2.29 -2.43
C HIS A 115 -19.75 2.70 -1.14
N THR A 116 -19.45 1.76 -0.26
CA THR A 116 -18.58 1.98 0.91
C THR A 116 -17.44 0.98 0.84
N VAL A 117 -16.22 1.49 0.81
CA VAL A 117 -14.99 0.71 0.62
C VAL A 117 -14.03 1.01 1.75
N THR A 118 -13.45 -0.02 2.34
CA THR A 118 -12.27 0.10 3.21
C THR A 118 -11.05 -0.36 2.43
N LEU A 119 -10.20 0.58 2.04
CA LEU A 119 -8.96 0.32 1.32
C LEU A 119 -7.81 0.28 2.33
N VAL A 120 -7.25 -0.91 2.56
CA VAL A 120 -6.11 -1.10 3.47
C VAL A 120 -4.82 -1.07 2.66
N ALA A 121 -4.02 -0.02 2.87
CA ALA A 121 -2.73 0.15 2.22
C ALA A 121 -1.59 -0.17 3.19
N LEU A 122 -0.90 -1.29 2.96
CA LEU A 122 0.28 -1.70 3.71
C LEU A 122 1.54 -1.13 3.05
N ALA A 123 2.34 -0.39 3.79
CA ALA A 123 3.58 0.16 3.28
C ALA A 123 4.75 -0.81 3.51
N SER A 124 5.43 -1.23 2.44
CA SER A 124 6.60 -2.12 2.44
C SER A 124 6.44 -3.35 3.36
N PRO A 125 5.44 -4.22 3.12
CA PRO A 125 5.19 -5.36 3.98
C PRO A 125 6.34 -6.38 3.91
N HIS A 126 6.53 -7.10 5.01
CA HIS A 126 7.57 -8.10 5.12
C HIS A 126 7.43 -9.18 4.03
N GLY A 127 8.52 -9.48 3.35
CA GLY A 127 8.54 -10.45 2.25
C GLY A 127 8.19 -9.89 0.88
N GLN A 128 7.78 -8.62 0.80
CA GLN A 128 7.58 -7.90 -0.45
C GLN A 128 8.77 -7.00 -0.78
N PRO A 129 8.90 -6.51 -2.02
CA PRO A 129 9.94 -5.54 -2.37
C PRO A 129 9.79 -4.26 -1.52
N ASN A 130 10.93 -3.69 -1.13
CA ASN A 130 10.93 -2.40 -0.45
C ASN A 130 10.33 -1.29 -1.34
N MET A 131 9.82 -0.23 -0.72
CA MET A 131 9.19 0.90 -1.41
C MET A 131 8.03 0.47 -2.31
N THR A 132 7.17 -0.39 -1.78
CA THR A 132 5.94 -0.82 -2.45
C THR A 132 4.74 -0.69 -1.52
N TRP A 133 3.56 -0.63 -2.14
CA TRP A 133 2.28 -0.80 -1.48
C TRP A 133 1.82 -2.25 -1.63
N GLU A 134 1.21 -2.79 -0.60
CA GLU A 134 0.37 -3.96 -0.74
C GLU A 134 -1.08 -3.59 -0.43
N ILE A 135 -1.98 -3.90 -1.35
CA ILE A 135 -3.42 -3.73 -1.20
C ILE A 135 -4.07 -5.04 -1.63
N ASP A 136 -4.82 -5.67 -0.72
CA ASP A 136 -5.51 -6.94 -0.93
C ASP A 136 -4.57 -8.04 -1.51
N GLY A 137 -3.36 -8.12 -0.98
CA GLY A 137 -2.35 -9.11 -1.37
C GLY A 137 -1.68 -8.87 -2.72
N LEU A 138 -1.92 -7.72 -3.37
CA LEU A 138 -1.27 -7.32 -4.61
C LEU A 138 -0.28 -6.16 -4.37
N VAL A 139 0.85 -6.21 -5.06
CA VAL A 139 1.89 -5.15 -4.99
C VAL A 139 1.58 -4.05 -6.00
N ASN A 140 1.46 -2.81 -5.52
CA ASN A 140 1.18 -1.61 -6.32
C ASN A 140 0.02 -1.82 -7.33
N PRO A 141 -1.15 -2.36 -6.93
CA PRO A 141 -2.19 -2.72 -7.89
C PRO A 141 -2.87 -1.50 -8.52
N THR A 142 -3.60 -1.75 -9.60
CA THR A 142 -4.68 -0.87 -10.02
C THR A 142 -5.89 -1.15 -9.15
N VAL A 143 -6.35 -0.16 -8.42
CA VAL A 143 -7.59 -0.22 -7.63
C VAL A 143 -8.73 0.40 -8.43
N VAL A 144 -9.83 -0.32 -8.60
CA VAL A 144 -11.01 0.14 -9.33
C VAL A 144 -12.16 0.31 -8.35
N VAL A 145 -12.77 1.50 -8.34
CA VAL A 145 -13.95 1.82 -7.51
C VAL A 145 -15.02 2.51 -8.33
N GLN A 146 -16.25 2.53 -7.83
CA GLN A 146 -17.36 3.23 -8.50
C GLN A 146 -17.33 4.74 -8.22
N PRO A 147 -17.85 5.57 -9.14
CA PRO A 147 -18.10 6.98 -8.86
C PRO A 147 -19.09 7.15 -7.71
N GLY A 148 -18.86 8.15 -6.84
CA GLY A 148 -19.67 8.40 -5.67
C GLY A 148 -19.44 7.42 -4.50
N ALA A 149 -18.50 6.49 -4.62
CA ALA A 149 -18.15 5.61 -3.51
C ALA A 149 -17.46 6.37 -2.36
N HIS A 150 -17.85 6.05 -1.13
CA HIS A 150 -17.15 6.52 0.08
C HIS A 150 -16.01 5.56 0.39
N VAL A 151 -14.78 6.02 0.19
CA VAL A 151 -13.56 5.22 0.40
C VAL A 151 -12.89 5.66 1.70
N ASN A 152 -12.80 4.74 2.66
CA ASN A 152 -11.96 4.90 3.85
C ASN A 152 -10.60 4.24 3.58
N VAL A 153 -9.57 5.05 3.45
CA VAL A 153 -8.19 4.56 3.33
C VAL A 153 -7.63 4.35 4.73
N VAL A 154 -7.12 3.17 4.99
CA VAL A 154 -6.36 2.86 6.21
C VAL A 154 -4.93 2.58 5.80
N LEU A 155 -4.04 3.53 6.07
CA LEU A 155 -2.61 3.36 5.95
C LEU A 155 -2.09 2.59 7.17
N ALA A 156 -1.33 1.51 6.94
CA ALA A 156 -0.55 0.84 7.97
C ALA A 156 0.92 0.79 7.56
N ASN A 157 1.81 1.36 8.39
CA ASN A 157 3.24 1.27 8.12
C ASN A 157 3.78 -0.06 8.66
N THR A 158 4.12 -0.96 7.75
CA THR A 158 4.67 -2.28 8.06
C THR A 158 6.17 -2.38 7.81
N ASP A 159 6.81 -1.28 7.41
CA ASP A 159 8.25 -1.18 7.24
C ASP A 159 8.98 -1.15 8.61
N TRP A 160 10.21 -1.64 8.63
CA TRP A 160 11.11 -1.59 9.80
C TRP A 160 12.15 -0.46 9.70
N GLY A 161 12.26 0.30 8.72
CA GLY A 161 13.33 1.29 8.58
C GLY A 161 12.87 2.66 8.15
N TYR A 162 11.74 2.73 7.48
CA TYR A 162 11.29 3.95 6.83
C TYR A 162 9.89 4.38 7.26
N MET A 163 9.70 5.69 7.28
CA MET A 163 8.38 6.29 7.38
C MET A 163 7.67 6.24 6.03
N HIS A 164 6.35 6.09 6.05
CA HIS A 164 5.53 6.09 4.84
C HIS A 164 4.25 6.87 5.06
N GLY A 165 3.89 7.72 4.09
CA GLY A 165 2.60 8.41 3.99
C GLY A 165 1.84 7.90 2.77
N PHE A 166 0.61 8.32 2.61
CA PHE A 166 -0.21 7.98 1.45
C PHE A 166 -0.81 9.25 0.86
N GLU A 167 -0.60 9.47 -0.42
CA GLU A 167 -1.15 10.61 -1.15
C GLU A 167 -1.87 10.14 -2.39
N LEU A 168 -2.97 10.80 -2.74
CA LEU A 168 -3.70 10.57 -3.97
C LEU A 168 -3.64 11.85 -4.82
N THR A 169 -3.23 11.70 -6.07
CA THR A 169 -3.07 12.79 -7.04
C THR A 169 -3.66 12.45 -8.39
N SER A 170 -4.02 13.47 -9.17
CA SER A 170 -4.33 13.31 -10.59
C SER A 170 -3.09 13.37 -11.49
N THR A 171 -1.91 13.72 -10.96
CA THR A 171 -0.66 13.77 -11.69
C THR A 171 -0.12 12.35 -11.93
N PRO A 172 0.10 11.94 -13.20
CA PRO A 172 0.61 10.61 -13.49
C PRO A 172 2.12 10.48 -13.21
N PRO A 173 2.63 9.24 -12.97
CA PRO A 173 4.07 8.99 -12.93
C PRO A 173 4.73 9.25 -14.31
N PRO A 174 6.06 9.40 -14.38
CA PRO A 174 7.04 9.18 -13.32
C PRO A 174 7.15 10.34 -12.34
N TYR A 175 7.46 10.02 -11.08
CA TYR A 175 7.61 11.02 -10.03
C TYR A 175 9.08 11.41 -9.83
N PRO A 176 9.36 12.72 -9.59
CA PRO A 176 10.68 13.17 -9.17
C PRO A 176 10.99 12.71 -7.73
N TYR A 177 12.23 12.92 -7.27
CA TYR A 177 12.64 12.62 -5.90
C TYR A 177 11.73 13.29 -4.85
N MET A 178 11.34 14.54 -5.09
CA MET A 178 10.37 15.32 -4.28
C MET A 178 8.99 15.29 -4.96
N ALA A 179 8.32 14.16 -4.92
CA ALA A 179 7.06 13.94 -5.64
C ALA A 179 6.00 14.98 -5.29
N MET A 180 5.82 15.32 -4.01
CA MET A 180 4.85 16.33 -3.54
C MET A 180 5.03 17.71 -4.17
N ALA A 181 6.23 18.09 -4.57
CA ALA A 181 6.49 19.41 -5.14
C ALA A 181 5.90 19.60 -6.55
N GLY A 182 5.51 18.53 -7.22
CA GLY A 182 4.99 18.53 -8.59
C GLY A 182 3.60 17.92 -8.75
N THR A 183 2.93 17.60 -7.64
CA THR A 183 1.60 16.96 -7.66
C THR A 183 0.51 17.91 -7.15
N THR A 184 -0.73 17.63 -7.57
CA THR A 184 -1.92 18.26 -7.00
C THR A 184 -2.54 17.27 -6.03
N ASP A 185 -2.55 17.61 -4.75
CA ASP A 185 -3.09 16.76 -3.71
C ASP A 185 -4.62 16.69 -3.81
N ASN A 186 -5.14 15.49 -3.98
CA ASN A 186 -6.57 15.23 -3.88
C ASN A 186 -6.94 14.63 -2.52
N PHE A 187 -5.98 13.95 -1.87
CA PHE A 187 -6.14 13.32 -0.57
C PHE A 187 -4.76 13.01 0.01
N PHE A 188 -4.59 13.19 1.32
CA PHE A 188 -3.29 13.06 1.97
C PHE A 188 -3.41 12.44 3.37
N LEU A 189 -2.59 11.42 3.64
CA LEU A 189 -2.32 10.88 4.96
C LEU A 189 -0.86 11.12 5.32
N MET A 190 -0.65 11.84 6.41
CA MET A 190 0.68 12.15 6.96
C MET A 190 1.52 10.88 7.14
N PRO A 191 2.83 10.94 6.89
CA PRO A 191 3.72 9.82 7.11
C PRO A 191 3.65 9.29 8.54
N LEU A 192 3.70 7.97 8.65
CA LEU A 192 3.74 7.20 9.89
C LEU A 192 5.16 6.70 10.14
N PRO A 193 5.61 6.65 11.41
CA PRO A 193 6.89 6.06 11.73
C PRO A 193 6.92 4.56 11.41
N PRO A 194 8.12 3.95 11.30
CA PRO A 194 8.25 2.50 11.08
C PRO A 194 7.67 1.70 12.25
N ARG A 195 7.37 0.42 12.01
CA ARG A 195 6.92 -0.50 13.07
C ARG A 195 7.93 -0.57 14.21
N THR A 196 7.44 -0.90 15.41
CA THR A 196 8.21 -0.78 16.66
C THR A 196 9.30 -1.83 16.86
N ALA A 197 9.25 -2.96 16.13
CA ALA A 197 10.22 -4.04 16.24
C ALA A 197 10.50 -4.67 14.87
N LYS A 198 11.72 -5.22 14.69
CA LYS A 198 12.11 -5.96 13.48
C LYS A 198 11.31 -7.26 13.35
N ASP A 199 11.11 -7.96 14.45
CA ASP A 199 10.27 -9.16 14.51
C ASP A 199 8.79 -8.76 14.38
N THR A 200 8.15 -9.25 13.33
CA THR A 200 6.75 -8.96 13.02
C THR A 200 5.78 -9.49 14.08
N ALA A 201 6.13 -10.56 14.78
CA ALA A 201 5.27 -11.15 15.82
C ALA A 201 5.15 -10.26 17.06
N THR A 202 6.20 -9.47 17.37
CA THR A 202 6.25 -8.58 18.53
C THR A 202 6.08 -7.11 18.18
N ALA A 203 6.03 -6.78 16.88
CA ALA A 203 5.89 -5.42 16.42
C ALA A 203 4.49 -4.85 16.65
N SER A 204 4.43 -3.55 16.92
CA SER A 204 3.25 -2.74 16.75
C SER A 204 3.36 -1.90 15.48
N TYR A 205 2.26 -1.77 14.77
CA TYR A 205 2.17 -1.10 13.48
C TYR A 205 1.40 0.21 13.63
N TYR A 206 2.00 1.31 13.25
CA TYR A 206 1.31 2.60 13.23
C TYR A 206 0.31 2.63 12.08
N THR A 207 -0.87 3.16 12.37
CA THR A 207 -1.95 3.31 11.40
C THR A 207 -2.52 4.71 11.39
N ARG A 208 -3.03 5.10 10.24
CA ARG A 208 -3.79 6.33 10.06
C ARG A 208 -4.88 6.09 9.03
N SER A 209 -6.05 6.68 9.25
CA SER A 209 -7.14 6.58 8.29
C SER A 209 -7.75 7.94 8.00
N ALA A 210 -8.28 8.09 6.81
CA ALA A 210 -9.19 9.16 6.43
C ALA A 210 -10.06 8.69 5.27
N SER A 211 -11.15 9.40 5.01
CA SER A 211 -12.11 9.03 3.98
C SER A 211 -12.29 10.14 2.96
N PHE A 212 -12.65 9.75 1.75
CA PHE A 212 -13.08 10.66 0.70
C PHE A 212 -14.20 10.04 -0.13
N THR A 213 -14.91 10.87 -0.88
CA THR A 213 -15.91 10.43 -1.87
C THR A 213 -15.30 10.51 -3.26
N THR A 214 -15.44 9.45 -4.04
CA THR A 214 -14.82 9.33 -5.35
C THR A 214 -15.56 10.14 -6.42
N THR A 215 -14.79 10.75 -7.33
CA THR A 215 -15.26 11.35 -8.58
C THR A 215 -14.64 10.59 -9.75
N SER A 216 -15.41 10.39 -10.84
CA SER A 216 -14.91 9.68 -12.03
C SER A 216 -13.58 10.26 -12.51
N GLY A 217 -12.63 9.39 -12.83
CA GLY A 217 -11.31 9.80 -13.28
C GLY A 217 -10.24 8.75 -13.01
N THR A 218 -9.02 9.07 -13.47
CA THR A 218 -7.82 8.30 -13.17
C THR A 218 -6.98 9.09 -12.18
N TYR A 219 -6.68 8.46 -11.06
CA TYR A 219 -5.83 8.99 -10.00
C TYR A 219 -4.66 8.03 -9.76
N HIS A 220 -3.64 8.53 -9.08
CA HIS A 220 -2.49 7.75 -8.68
C HIS A 220 -2.25 7.92 -7.19
N TYR A 221 -2.07 6.81 -6.48
CA TYR A 221 -1.64 6.85 -5.10
C TYR A 221 -0.14 6.62 -5.01
N PHE A 222 0.53 7.33 -4.13
CA PHE A 222 1.97 7.23 -3.95
C PHE A 222 2.41 7.55 -2.52
N CYS A 223 3.67 7.23 -2.18
CA CYS A 223 4.26 7.63 -0.92
C CYS A 223 4.91 9.02 -1.08
N PRO A 224 4.49 10.04 -0.29
CA PRO A 224 5.00 11.41 -0.38
C PRO A 224 6.40 11.59 0.21
N VAL A 225 6.95 10.58 0.90
CA VAL A 225 8.31 10.64 1.44
C VAL A 225 9.32 10.76 0.31
N PRO A 226 10.29 11.69 0.39
CA PRO A 226 11.26 11.91 -0.67
C PRO A 226 11.95 10.65 -1.16
N GLY A 227 11.97 10.45 -2.47
CA GLY A 227 12.60 9.31 -3.13
C GLY A 227 11.71 8.05 -3.24
N HIS A 228 10.68 7.88 -2.40
CA HIS A 228 9.90 6.64 -2.37
C HIS A 228 9.06 6.45 -3.63
N ALA A 229 8.35 7.47 -4.07
CA ALA A 229 7.59 7.42 -5.32
C ALA A 229 8.51 7.27 -6.54
N ALA A 230 9.66 7.95 -6.55
CA ALA A 230 10.68 7.80 -7.59
C ALA A 230 11.26 6.37 -7.65
N ALA A 231 11.30 5.67 -6.51
CA ALA A 231 11.71 4.27 -6.41
C ALA A 231 10.61 3.27 -6.80
N GLY A 232 9.40 3.74 -7.15
CA GLY A 232 8.30 2.88 -7.60
C GLY A 232 7.18 2.69 -6.58
N MET A 233 7.18 3.40 -5.45
CA MET A 233 6.12 3.28 -4.44
C MET A 233 4.88 4.08 -4.85
N PHE A 234 4.19 3.61 -5.89
CA PHE A 234 2.95 4.19 -6.40
C PHE A 234 2.09 3.13 -7.10
N GLY A 235 0.80 3.43 -7.29
CA GLY A 235 -0.14 2.65 -8.06
C GLY A 235 -1.27 3.52 -8.61
N THR A 236 -2.30 2.91 -9.18
CA THR A 236 -3.39 3.61 -9.84
C THR A 236 -4.72 3.40 -9.10
N LEU A 237 -5.49 4.46 -8.92
CA LEU A 237 -6.92 4.41 -8.54
C LEU A 237 -7.76 4.84 -9.73
N LEU A 238 -8.54 3.92 -10.27
CA LEU A 238 -9.43 4.15 -11.40
C LEU A 238 -10.88 4.21 -10.91
N VAL A 239 -11.54 5.36 -11.11
CA VAL A 239 -12.94 5.58 -10.73
C VAL A 239 -13.83 5.56 -11.98
N ARG A 240 -14.61 4.47 -12.16
CA ARG A 240 -15.46 4.27 -13.34
C ARG A 240 -16.67 3.37 -13.07
#